data_49ba6d3cbf965873b6fa97d83c4ee981
#
_entry.id   49ba6d3cbf965873b6fa97d83c4ee981
#
_cell.length_a   1.000
_cell.length_b   1.000
_cell.length_c   1.000
_cell.angle_alpha   90.00
_cell.angle_beta   90.00
_cell.angle_gamma   90.00
#
_symmetry.space_group_name_H-M   'P 1'
#
loop_
_entity.id
_entity.type
_entity.pdbx_description
1 polymer ?
#
loop_
_entity_poly.entity_id
_entity_poly.type
_entity_poly.pdbx_seq_one_letter_code
_entity_poly.pdbx_strand_id
1 'polypeptide(L)'
;MTENQYLLNIINKYIASQISDIILRNTLQGLLLEIQQWANSYLLDIYTSGSRAKGTAIKGNSDIDFLISLSSTTPGTLCEIYDSLYNWLNTKGYQVRKQNVSLGIAYYGYNIDLVPARKQSGHTNYHSLYCRKRNSWMQTNIQQHINYVINSGRINEIKIIKIWAKLHKLDFPSIYLEHIVID
;
A
#
# COMPACT_ATOMS: atom_id res chain seq x y z
N MET A 1 14.07 -16.65 30.25
CA MET A 1 13.48 -15.80 29.18
C MET A 1 11.96 -15.87 29.34
N THR A 2 11.28 -14.77 29.54
CA THR A 2 9.82 -14.72 29.63
C THR A 2 9.18 -14.94 28.24
N GLU A 3 7.91 -15.34 28.22
CA GLU A 3 7.14 -15.51 26.95
C GLU A 3 7.15 -14.24 26.11
N ASN A 4 6.93 -13.09 26.74
CA ASN A 4 6.98 -11.78 26.07
C ASN A 4 8.36 -11.51 25.44
N GLN A 5 9.44 -11.84 26.15
CA GLN A 5 10.81 -11.66 25.63
C GLN A 5 11.07 -12.57 24.42
N TYR A 6 10.52 -13.78 24.44
CA TYR A 6 10.62 -14.72 23.32
C TYR A 6 9.90 -14.18 22.07
N LEU A 7 8.67 -13.69 22.24
CA LEU A 7 7.89 -13.10 21.13
C LEU A 7 8.54 -11.86 20.55
N LEU A 8 9.07 -10.96 21.40
CA LEU A 8 9.80 -9.77 20.94
C LEU A 8 11.07 -10.16 20.16
N ASN A 9 11.78 -11.18 20.59
CA ASN A 9 12.94 -11.68 19.85
C ASN A 9 12.58 -12.24 18.48
N ILE A 10 11.42 -12.91 18.34
CA ILE A 10 10.91 -13.32 17.03
C ILE A 10 10.62 -12.11 16.17
N ILE A 11 9.85 -11.14 16.67
CA ILE A 11 9.54 -9.91 15.94
C ILE A 11 10.83 -9.26 15.42
N ASN A 12 11.84 -9.10 16.29
CA ASN A 12 13.10 -8.44 15.94
C ASN A 12 13.85 -9.14 14.78
N LYS A 13 13.76 -10.47 14.65
CA LYS A 13 14.34 -11.21 13.53
C LYS A 13 13.62 -10.92 12.19
N TYR A 14 12.36 -10.57 12.26
CA TYR A 14 11.50 -10.35 11.08
C TYR A 14 11.11 -8.90 10.87
N ILE A 15 11.66 -7.94 11.61
CA ILE A 15 11.43 -6.53 11.35
C ILE A 15 11.87 -6.21 9.92
N ALA A 16 10.97 -5.63 9.12
CA ALA A 16 11.34 -5.02 7.86
C ALA A 16 12.31 -3.86 8.15
N SER A 17 13.37 -3.73 7.33
CA SER A 17 14.27 -2.58 7.47
C SER A 17 13.46 -1.29 7.47
N GLN A 18 13.57 -0.51 8.54
CA GLN A 18 13.03 0.84 8.59
C GLN A 18 13.88 1.70 7.65
N ILE A 19 13.48 1.75 6.40
CA ILE A 19 14.00 2.77 5.49
C ILE A 19 13.30 4.05 5.92
N SER A 20 14.07 5.07 6.33
CA SER A 20 13.45 6.36 6.64
C SER A 20 12.67 6.84 5.40
N ASP A 21 11.54 7.49 5.60
CA ASP A 21 10.71 8.01 4.50
C ASP A 21 11.51 8.91 3.55
N ILE A 22 12.53 9.59 4.08
CA ILE A 22 13.45 10.44 3.30
C ILE A 22 14.29 9.60 2.33
N ILE A 23 14.93 8.52 2.80
CA ILE A 23 15.74 7.63 1.95
C ILE A 23 14.83 6.96 0.92
N LEU A 24 13.66 6.52 1.33
CA LEU A 24 12.70 5.90 0.44
C LEU A 24 12.25 6.88 -0.66
N ARG A 25 11.85 8.09 -0.30
CA ARG A 25 11.45 9.14 -1.27
C ARG A 25 12.59 9.49 -2.21
N ASN A 26 13.82 9.63 -1.72
CA ASN A 26 14.99 9.91 -2.56
C ASN A 26 15.25 8.75 -3.56
N THR A 27 15.18 7.50 -3.11
CA THR A 27 15.36 6.32 -3.96
C THR A 27 14.26 6.23 -5.02
N LEU A 28 13.03 6.60 -4.67
CA LEU A 28 11.86 6.51 -5.54
C LEU A 28 11.58 7.81 -6.33
N GLN A 29 12.43 8.82 -6.20
CA GLN A 29 12.18 10.15 -6.79
C GLN A 29 11.86 10.07 -8.28
N GLY A 30 12.58 9.26 -9.06
CA GLY A 30 12.32 9.09 -10.50
C GLY A 30 10.91 8.56 -10.77
N LEU A 31 10.47 7.54 -10.02
CA LEU A 31 9.12 6.99 -10.15
C LEU A 31 8.05 8.00 -9.73
N LEU A 32 8.27 8.75 -8.64
CA LEU A 32 7.33 9.77 -8.17
C LEU A 32 7.17 10.89 -9.20
N LEU A 33 8.24 11.29 -9.88
CA LEU A 33 8.20 12.26 -10.98
C LEU A 33 7.38 11.73 -12.18
N GLU A 34 7.53 10.45 -12.55
CA GLU A 34 6.71 9.85 -13.60
C GLU A 34 5.23 9.84 -13.24
N ILE A 35 4.89 9.55 -11.98
CA ILE A 35 3.50 9.62 -11.50
C ILE A 35 2.98 11.06 -11.56
N GLN A 36 3.79 12.05 -11.17
CA GLN A 36 3.41 13.46 -11.26
C GLN A 36 3.16 13.89 -12.72
N GLN A 37 4.02 13.49 -13.65
CA GLN A 37 3.84 13.77 -15.07
C GLN A 37 2.56 13.13 -15.63
N TRP A 38 2.29 11.88 -15.27
CA TRP A 38 1.08 11.18 -15.68
C TRP A 38 -0.19 11.86 -15.15
N ALA A 39 -0.23 12.16 -13.86
CA ALA A 39 -1.41 12.72 -13.22
C ALA A 39 -1.58 14.23 -13.46
N ASN A 40 -0.46 14.94 -13.77
CA ASN A 40 -0.42 16.37 -14.06
C ASN A 40 -1.18 17.19 -13.00
N SER A 41 -2.02 18.13 -13.42
CA SER A 41 -2.82 18.99 -12.54
C SER A 41 -3.88 18.26 -11.70
N TYR A 42 -4.15 17.01 -12.00
CA TYR A 42 -5.09 16.18 -11.23
C TYR A 42 -4.47 15.50 -10.01
N LEU A 43 -3.14 15.48 -9.86
CA LEU A 43 -2.49 14.93 -8.69
C LEU A 43 -2.75 15.80 -7.47
N LEU A 44 -3.32 15.22 -6.41
CA LEU A 44 -3.45 15.88 -5.11
C LEU A 44 -2.30 15.52 -4.19
N ASP A 45 -1.97 14.21 -4.10
CA ASP A 45 -0.89 13.72 -3.25
C ASP A 45 -0.54 12.25 -3.56
N ILE A 46 0.60 11.78 -3.04
CA ILE A 46 1.01 10.38 -3.07
C ILE A 46 1.26 9.95 -1.63
N TYR A 47 0.34 9.13 -1.09
CA TYR A 47 0.39 8.66 0.29
C TYR A 47 1.05 7.29 0.38
N THR A 48 1.97 7.14 1.32
CA THR A 48 2.39 5.80 1.75
C THR A 48 1.22 5.12 2.46
N SER A 49 0.97 3.87 2.11
CA SER A 49 -0.14 3.08 2.65
C SER A 49 0.32 1.67 3.05
N GLY A 50 -0.62 0.74 3.22
CA GLY A 50 -0.32 -0.66 3.51
C GLY A 50 0.38 -0.90 4.84
N SER A 51 1.14 -2.00 4.90
CA SER A 51 1.75 -2.46 6.15
C SER A 51 2.84 -1.55 6.68
N ARG A 52 3.54 -0.82 5.81
CA ARG A 52 4.59 0.13 6.23
C ARG A 52 4.00 1.33 6.95
N ALA A 53 2.95 1.94 6.39
CA ALA A 53 2.26 3.06 7.02
C ALA A 53 1.61 2.70 8.37
N LYS A 54 1.18 1.43 8.53
CA LYS A 54 0.59 0.91 9.76
C LYS A 54 1.62 0.42 10.79
N GLY A 55 2.90 0.39 10.45
CA GLY A 55 3.95 -0.15 11.32
C GLY A 55 3.92 -1.68 11.47
N THR A 56 3.18 -2.41 10.63
CA THR A 56 3.03 -3.88 10.69
C THR A 56 3.83 -4.62 9.63
N ALA A 57 4.76 -3.94 8.95
CA ALA A 57 5.61 -4.54 7.92
C ALA A 57 6.59 -5.57 8.50
N ILE A 58 6.75 -6.71 7.81
CA ILE A 58 7.70 -7.77 8.14
C ILE A 58 8.67 -8.02 6.97
N LYS A 59 9.90 -8.45 7.29
CA LYS A 59 10.98 -8.69 6.33
C LYS A 59 10.57 -9.72 5.28
N GLY A 60 10.77 -9.36 3.99
CA GLY A 60 10.56 -10.25 2.85
C GLY A 60 9.09 -10.56 2.55
N ASN A 61 8.16 -9.75 3.06
CA ASN A 61 6.72 -9.85 2.76
C ASN A 61 6.03 -8.47 2.80
N SER A 62 6.77 -7.40 2.55
CA SER A 62 6.20 -6.06 2.63
C SER A 62 6.61 -5.27 1.42
N ASP A 63 5.70 -5.20 0.47
CA ASP A 63 5.78 -4.29 -0.64
C ASP A 63 5.66 -2.84 -0.13
N ILE A 64 6.04 -1.89 -0.94
CA ILE A 64 5.82 -0.47 -0.65
C ILE A 64 4.53 -0.08 -1.35
N ASP A 65 3.51 0.23 -0.56
CA ASP A 65 2.20 0.59 -1.08
C ASP A 65 2.05 2.11 -1.16
N PHE A 66 1.69 2.62 -2.33
CA PHE A 66 1.33 4.02 -2.54
C PHE A 66 -0.10 4.15 -3.03
N LEU A 67 -0.87 5.03 -2.39
CA LEU A 67 -2.12 5.52 -2.94
C LEU A 67 -1.86 6.84 -3.64
N ILE A 68 -2.16 6.88 -4.95
CA ILE A 68 -2.06 8.07 -5.77
C ILE A 68 -3.42 8.78 -5.71
N SER A 69 -3.50 9.85 -4.94
CA SER A 69 -4.72 10.62 -4.75
C SER A 69 -4.92 11.58 -5.91
N LEU A 70 -5.97 11.37 -6.66
CA LEU A 70 -6.36 12.20 -7.78
C LEU A 70 -7.58 13.06 -7.44
N SER A 71 -7.69 14.23 -8.05
CA SER A 71 -8.84 15.12 -7.91
C SER A 71 -10.16 14.42 -8.23
N SER A 72 -11.24 14.84 -7.57
CA SER A 72 -12.60 14.39 -7.89
C SER A 72 -13.01 14.77 -9.32
N THR A 73 -12.36 15.78 -9.91
CA THR A 73 -12.58 16.23 -11.29
C THR A 73 -11.75 15.49 -12.32
N THR A 74 -10.93 14.51 -11.93
CA THR A 74 -10.13 13.69 -12.87
C THR A 74 -11.07 13.04 -13.89
N PRO A 75 -10.85 13.25 -15.19
CA PRO A 75 -11.72 12.70 -16.23
C PRO A 75 -11.62 11.18 -16.34
N GLY A 76 -12.61 10.59 -16.98
CA GLY A 76 -12.67 9.16 -17.24
C GLY A 76 -13.27 8.34 -16.09
N THR A 77 -13.48 7.08 -16.36
CA THR A 77 -13.89 6.08 -15.37
C THR A 77 -12.70 5.63 -14.51
N LEU A 78 -12.96 5.00 -13.40
CA LEU A 78 -11.89 4.45 -12.55
C LEU A 78 -11.08 3.35 -13.27
N CYS A 79 -11.72 2.61 -14.17
CA CYS A 79 -11.05 1.63 -15.04
C CYS A 79 -10.09 2.33 -16.00
N GLU A 80 -10.53 3.39 -16.67
CA GLU A 80 -9.70 4.16 -17.59
C GLU A 80 -8.50 4.82 -16.88
N ILE A 81 -8.71 5.36 -15.67
CA ILE A 81 -7.63 5.90 -14.84
C ILE A 81 -6.59 4.81 -14.51
N TYR A 82 -7.04 3.62 -14.09
CA TYR A 82 -6.17 2.49 -13.80
C TYR A 82 -5.38 2.05 -15.04
N ASP A 83 -6.05 1.90 -16.18
CA ASP A 83 -5.43 1.47 -17.42
C ASP A 83 -4.51 2.55 -18.02
N SER A 84 -4.83 3.83 -17.85
CA SER A 84 -3.97 4.92 -18.30
C SER A 84 -2.64 4.95 -17.54
N LEU A 85 -2.65 4.74 -16.20
CA LEU A 85 -1.41 4.62 -15.43
C LEU A 85 -0.61 3.38 -15.85
N TYR A 86 -1.29 2.24 -16.06
CA TYR A 86 -0.64 1.04 -16.57
C TYR A 86 0.08 1.31 -17.89
N ASN A 87 -0.61 1.91 -18.85
CA ASN A 87 -0.03 2.23 -20.16
C ASN A 87 1.12 3.22 -20.05
N TRP A 88 0.96 4.30 -19.25
CA TRP A 88 2.01 5.29 -19.01
C TRP A 88 3.30 4.64 -18.50
N LEU A 89 3.21 3.85 -17.45
CA LEU A 89 4.37 3.19 -16.88
C LEU A 89 5.05 2.23 -17.86
N ASN A 90 4.28 1.48 -18.67
CA ASN A 90 4.86 0.63 -19.72
C ASN A 90 5.59 1.45 -20.79
N THR A 91 5.06 2.61 -21.22
CA THR A 91 5.76 3.48 -22.19
C THR A 91 7.07 4.04 -21.63
N LYS A 92 7.21 4.11 -20.31
CA LYS A 92 8.44 4.52 -19.62
C LYS A 92 9.39 3.33 -19.34
N GLY A 93 9.06 2.15 -19.82
CA GLY A 93 9.92 0.95 -19.73
C GLY A 93 9.77 0.16 -18.43
N TYR A 94 8.79 0.48 -17.57
CA TYR A 94 8.55 -0.33 -16.37
C TYR A 94 7.84 -1.64 -16.75
N GLN A 95 8.23 -2.74 -16.11
CA GLN A 95 7.50 -4.00 -16.18
C GLN A 95 6.35 -3.99 -15.18
N VAL A 96 5.14 -3.69 -15.66
CA VAL A 96 3.97 -3.47 -14.82
C VAL A 96 3.10 -4.71 -14.74
N ARG A 97 2.78 -5.14 -13.52
CA ARG A 97 1.83 -6.24 -13.25
C ARG A 97 0.48 -5.68 -12.82
N LYS A 98 -0.58 -5.98 -13.56
CA LYS A 98 -1.96 -5.64 -13.16
C LYS A 98 -2.40 -6.54 -12.00
N GLN A 99 -2.69 -5.96 -10.84
CA GLN A 99 -3.27 -6.63 -9.69
C GLN A 99 -4.77 -6.29 -9.56
N ASN A 100 -5.38 -6.57 -8.41
CA ASN A 100 -6.81 -6.34 -8.24
C ASN A 100 -7.18 -4.84 -8.18
N VAL A 101 -6.42 -4.08 -7.39
CA VAL A 101 -6.63 -2.63 -7.21
C VAL A 101 -5.37 -1.82 -7.46
N SER A 102 -4.21 -2.45 -7.49
CA SER A 102 -2.90 -1.85 -7.65
C SER A 102 -2.21 -2.26 -8.96
N LEU A 103 -1.19 -1.52 -9.31
CA LEU A 103 -0.22 -1.83 -10.33
C LEU A 103 1.12 -2.12 -9.64
N GLY A 104 1.58 -3.37 -9.74
CA GLY A 104 2.84 -3.80 -9.13
C GLY A 104 4.02 -3.58 -10.08
N ILE A 105 5.09 -2.98 -9.57
CA ILE A 105 6.37 -2.80 -10.28
C ILE A 105 7.54 -3.19 -9.40
N ALA A 106 8.65 -3.61 -10.02
CA ALA A 106 9.94 -3.73 -9.33
C ALA A 106 10.79 -2.50 -9.66
N TYR A 107 11.29 -1.82 -8.63
CA TYR A 107 12.09 -0.61 -8.79
C TYR A 107 13.21 -0.55 -7.75
N TYR A 108 14.47 -0.50 -8.19
CA TYR A 108 15.67 -0.51 -7.33
C TYR A 108 15.65 -1.59 -6.22
N GLY A 109 15.17 -2.80 -6.56
CA GLY A 109 15.12 -3.93 -5.62
C GLY A 109 13.91 -3.91 -4.66
N TYR A 110 13.01 -2.93 -4.80
CA TYR A 110 11.75 -2.86 -4.07
C TYR A 110 10.59 -3.33 -4.94
N ASN A 111 9.68 -4.08 -4.37
CA ASN A 111 8.34 -4.26 -4.93
C ASN A 111 7.48 -3.07 -4.52
N ILE A 112 6.85 -2.42 -5.47
CA ILE A 112 6.03 -1.23 -5.26
C ILE A 112 4.65 -1.49 -5.84
N ASP A 113 3.62 -1.22 -5.04
CA ASP A 113 2.23 -1.29 -5.42
C ASP A 113 1.65 0.13 -5.51
N LEU A 114 1.21 0.50 -6.70
CA LEU A 114 0.64 1.80 -7.02
C LEU A 114 -0.88 1.68 -7.17
N VAL A 115 -1.63 2.37 -6.32
CA VAL A 115 -3.10 2.36 -6.32
C VAL A 115 -3.61 3.73 -6.78
N PRO A 116 -4.01 3.89 -8.06
CA PRO A 116 -4.64 5.13 -8.50
C PRO A 116 -6.05 5.22 -7.92
N ALA A 117 -6.35 6.34 -7.26
CA ALA A 117 -7.60 6.53 -6.56
C ALA A 117 -8.13 7.96 -6.73
N ARG A 118 -9.39 8.10 -7.13
CA ARG A 118 -10.05 9.39 -7.29
C ARG A 118 -10.71 9.81 -5.98
N LYS A 119 -10.33 10.98 -5.45
CA LYS A 119 -10.93 11.54 -4.24
C LYS A 119 -12.42 11.77 -4.47
N GLN A 120 -13.23 11.43 -3.47
CA GLN A 120 -14.65 11.73 -3.52
C GLN A 120 -14.90 13.23 -3.31
N SER A 121 -15.94 13.76 -3.93
CA SER A 121 -16.33 15.17 -3.76
C SER A 121 -16.76 15.47 -2.33
N GLY A 122 -16.55 16.72 -1.90
CA GLY A 122 -16.80 17.16 -0.54
C GLY A 122 -15.57 17.10 0.38
N HIS A 123 -15.74 17.47 1.65
CA HIS A 123 -14.68 17.50 2.66
C HIS A 123 -14.42 16.12 3.26
N THR A 124 -14.14 15.12 2.43
CA THR A 124 -13.91 13.74 2.87
C THR A 124 -12.49 13.29 2.55
N ASN A 125 -11.98 12.32 3.33
CA ASN A 125 -10.73 11.61 3.03
C ASN A 125 -10.98 10.30 2.27
N TYR A 126 -12.21 10.11 1.76
CA TYR A 126 -12.57 8.94 1.00
C TYR A 126 -12.14 9.04 -0.45
N HIS A 127 -11.71 7.91 -0.98
CA HIS A 127 -11.34 7.72 -2.37
C HIS A 127 -12.11 6.56 -2.99
N SER A 128 -12.37 6.67 -4.27
CA SER A 128 -12.90 5.58 -5.09
C SER A 128 -11.79 5.02 -5.95
N LEU A 129 -11.64 3.70 -5.98
CA LEU A 129 -10.64 3.00 -6.77
C LEU A 129 -11.27 1.85 -7.56
N TYR A 130 -10.61 1.45 -8.66
CA TYR A 130 -11.06 0.37 -9.50
C TYR A 130 -10.74 -0.99 -8.88
N CYS A 131 -11.69 -1.91 -8.91
CA CYS A 131 -11.52 -3.30 -8.51
C CYS A 131 -11.62 -4.21 -9.75
N ARG A 132 -10.49 -4.60 -10.31
CA ARG A 132 -10.38 -5.33 -11.56
C ARG A 132 -11.11 -6.68 -11.54
N LYS A 133 -10.96 -7.46 -10.46
CA LYS A 133 -11.60 -8.79 -10.35
C LYS A 133 -13.11 -8.73 -10.39
N ARG A 134 -13.73 -7.66 -9.92
CA ARG A 134 -15.18 -7.47 -9.91
C ARG A 134 -15.67 -6.56 -11.03
N ASN A 135 -14.74 -5.99 -11.82
CA ASN A 135 -15.02 -4.93 -12.80
C ASN A 135 -15.93 -3.84 -12.21
N SER A 136 -15.61 -3.38 -11.03
CA SER A 136 -16.41 -2.45 -10.25
C SER A 136 -15.51 -1.47 -9.52
N TRP A 137 -16.08 -0.69 -8.63
CA TRP A 137 -15.34 0.21 -7.78
C TRP A 137 -15.44 -0.19 -6.31
N MET A 138 -14.52 0.31 -5.51
CA MET A 138 -14.60 0.24 -4.06
C MET A 138 -14.12 1.54 -3.42
N GLN A 139 -14.65 1.80 -2.21
CA GLN A 139 -14.27 2.96 -1.41
C GLN A 139 -13.11 2.60 -0.49
N THR A 140 -12.22 3.56 -0.26
CA THR A 140 -11.15 3.45 0.73
C THR A 140 -10.93 4.77 1.44
N ASN A 141 -10.48 4.69 2.69
CA ASN A 141 -9.96 5.81 3.47
C ASN A 141 -8.69 5.32 4.18
N ILE A 142 -7.53 5.59 3.57
CA ILE A 142 -6.26 5.07 4.10
C ILE A 142 -5.96 5.58 5.51
N GLN A 143 -6.28 6.82 5.82
CA GLN A 143 -6.04 7.36 7.15
C GLN A 143 -6.86 6.62 8.22
N GLN A 144 -8.09 6.28 7.89
CA GLN A 144 -8.94 5.47 8.77
C GLN A 144 -8.35 4.08 8.99
N HIS A 145 -7.89 3.41 7.93
CA HIS A 145 -7.22 2.10 8.02
C HIS A 145 -5.93 2.15 8.84
N ILE A 146 -5.12 3.20 8.67
CA ILE A 146 -3.89 3.39 9.45
C ILE A 146 -4.23 3.61 10.92
N ASN A 147 -5.16 4.53 11.22
CA ASN A 147 -5.57 4.85 12.58
C ASN A 147 -6.19 3.64 13.30
N TYR A 148 -7.01 2.84 12.61
CA TYR A 148 -7.60 1.62 13.15
C TYR A 148 -6.53 0.66 13.70
N VAL A 149 -5.47 0.44 12.92
CA VAL A 149 -4.38 -0.45 13.34
C VAL A 149 -3.50 0.18 14.42
N ILE A 150 -3.09 1.45 14.25
CA ILE A 150 -2.20 2.12 15.21
C ILE A 150 -2.88 2.27 16.58
N ASN A 151 -4.15 2.72 16.59
CA ASN A 151 -4.88 2.97 17.83
C ASN A 151 -5.31 1.70 18.57
N SER A 152 -5.27 0.54 17.89
CA SER A 152 -5.57 -0.74 18.54
C SER A 152 -4.55 -1.14 19.61
N GLY A 153 -3.32 -0.62 19.53
CA GLY A 153 -2.21 -1.06 20.37
C GLY A 153 -1.70 -2.49 20.08
N ARG A 154 -2.22 -3.15 19.02
CA ARG A 154 -1.96 -4.58 18.69
C ARG A 154 -0.91 -4.81 17.61
N ILE A 155 -0.02 -3.84 17.37
CA ILE A 155 0.98 -3.91 16.28
C ILE A 155 1.87 -5.14 16.40
N ASN A 156 2.27 -5.51 17.61
CA ASN A 156 3.15 -6.66 17.84
C ASN A 156 2.43 -7.98 17.57
N GLU A 157 1.19 -8.11 18.03
CA GLU A 157 0.35 -9.28 17.81
C GLU A 157 0.06 -9.47 16.32
N ILE A 158 -0.23 -8.38 15.60
CA ILE A 158 -0.41 -8.40 14.14
C ILE A 158 0.89 -8.86 13.44
N LYS A 159 2.06 -8.37 13.86
CA LYS A 159 3.34 -8.84 13.30
C LYS A 159 3.54 -10.33 13.54
N ILE A 160 3.25 -10.83 14.75
CA ILE A 160 3.41 -12.24 15.10
C ILE A 160 2.52 -13.12 14.22
N ILE A 161 1.24 -12.79 14.06
CA ILE A 161 0.35 -13.59 13.23
C ILE A 161 0.76 -13.55 11.75
N LYS A 162 1.27 -12.42 11.25
CA LYS A 162 1.82 -12.31 9.90
C LYS A 162 3.08 -13.14 9.71
N ILE A 163 3.97 -13.16 10.70
CA ILE A 163 5.19 -14.00 10.70
C ILE A 163 4.79 -15.46 10.69
N TRP A 164 3.85 -15.85 11.56
CA TRP A 164 3.33 -17.21 11.63
C TRP A 164 2.73 -17.65 10.28
N ALA A 165 1.83 -16.86 9.69
CA ALA A 165 1.23 -17.13 8.40
C ALA A 165 2.30 -17.32 7.30
N LYS A 166 3.32 -16.46 7.28
CA LYS A 166 4.45 -16.56 6.36
C LYS A 166 5.24 -17.86 6.53
N LEU A 167 5.58 -18.22 7.77
CA LEU A 167 6.36 -19.44 8.07
C LEU A 167 5.60 -20.71 7.66
N HIS A 168 4.28 -20.68 7.77
CA HIS A 168 3.41 -21.79 7.37
C HIS A 168 2.94 -21.70 5.90
N LYS A 169 3.45 -20.72 5.12
CA LYS A 169 3.11 -20.50 3.71
C LYS A 169 1.60 -20.31 3.49
N LEU A 170 0.94 -19.65 4.44
CA LEU A 170 -0.49 -19.35 4.36
C LEU A 170 -0.68 -17.98 3.67
N ASP A 171 -1.56 -17.94 2.67
CA ASP A 171 -1.85 -16.74 1.89
C ASP A 171 -3.13 -16.06 2.40
N PHE A 172 -3.02 -15.41 3.56
CA PHE A 172 -4.08 -14.57 4.10
C PHE A 172 -3.87 -13.10 3.72
N PRO A 173 -4.92 -12.40 3.28
CA PRO A 173 -4.85 -10.94 3.12
C PRO A 173 -4.45 -10.27 4.43
N SER A 174 -3.48 -9.33 4.36
CA SER A 174 -2.99 -8.64 5.58
C SER A 174 -4.12 -7.96 6.37
N ILE A 175 -5.09 -7.38 5.68
CA ILE A 175 -6.25 -6.72 6.32
C ILE A 175 -7.10 -7.71 7.11
N TYR A 176 -7.23 -8.94 6.63
CA TYR A 176 -7.96 -10.00 7.35
C TYR A 176 -7.26 -10.38 8.66
N LEU A 177 -5.93 -10.53 8.63
CA LEU A 177 -5.15 -10.82 9.83
C LEU A 177 -5.18 -9.66 10.83
N GLU A 178 -5.20 -8.42 10.35
CA GLU A 178 -5.35 -7.22 11.16
C GLU A 178 -6.68 -7.23 11.92
N HIS A 179 -7.79 -7.50 11.22
CA HIS A 179 -9.12 -7.58 11.84
C HIS A 179 -9.23 -8.72 12.87
N ILE A 180 -8.76 -9.93 12.56
CA ILE A 180 -8.79 -11.05 13.52
C ILE A 180 -8.06 -10.73 14.83
N VAL A 181 -7.02 -9.90 14.78
CA VAL A 181 -6.25 -9.57 15.99
C VAL A 181 -6.88 -8.41 16.77
N ILE A 182 -7.56 -7.49 16.09
CA ILE A 182 -8.09 -6.27 16.69
C ILE A 182 -9.52 -6.46 17.23
N ASP A 183 -10.37 -7.18 16.50
CA ASP A 183 -11.77 -7.46 16.83
C ASP A 183 -11.89 -8.66 17.78
#